data_e87e62d4b7634ef668967a280d14d0c4
#
_entry.id   e87e62d4b7634ef668967a280d14d0c4
#
_cell.length_a   1.000
_cell.length_b   1.000
_cell.length_c   1.000
_cell.angle_alpha   90.00
_cell.angle_beta   90.00
_cell.angle_gamma   90.00
#
_symmetry.space_group_name_H-M   'P 1'
#
loop_
_entity.id
_entity.type
_entity.pdbx_description
1 polymer ?
#
loop_
_entity_poly.entity_id
_entity_poly.type
_entity_poly.pdbx_seq_one_letter_code
_entity_poly.pdbx_strand_id
1 'polypeptide(L)'
;MAKAPDISQRKADHLSVAASGEADFRQRTTLLEDVHLVHQALPERALGDVDLGVTLLGRPIAAPVVVSGMTGGTAEAGAINRDLARAAQTLGIAFGVGSQRAMAVHPDLEATFQVRDAAPDVFLIGNLGVVQARELGAARVAELAASIGADAIAIHLNPAMELIQADGDRDFSGAVDTIAALVAALEIPVIAKETGCGLSAEVAATVKRAGVSAVDVSGAGGTSWVAVEARRAAAGSDSAALGDELWDWGIPTAVSVAACAREGLEVIATGGLRSGYDVARALALGATAGGLAAPALRAHRDGGYDGALAMLSRVVDSIRAVTLLCGCAAARDLSRAPRHLGPSLRGWLDDLGLR
;
A
#
# COMPACT_ATOMS: atom_id res chain seq x y z
N MET A 1 -0.49 -34.86 12.16
CA MET A 1 -1.06 -33.65 11.58
C MET A 1 -0.56 -32.48 12.44
N ALA A 2 0.34 -31.66 11.93
CA ALA A 2 0.76 -30.45 12.61
C ALA A 2 -0.44 -29.51 12.69
N LYS A 3 -0.70 -28.94 13.88
CA LYS A 3 -1.76 -27.97 14.11
C LYS A 3 -1.44 -26.71 13.26
N ALA A 4 -2.41 -26.22 12.47
CA ALA A 4 -2.23 -24.96 11.74
C ALA A 4 -1.72 -23.88 12.71
N PRO A 5 -0.70 -23.07 12.34
CA PRO A 5 -0.18 -22.05 13.23
C PRO A 5 -1.30 -21.07 13.58
N ASP A 6 -1.36 -20.69 14.85
CA ASP A 6 -2.30 -19.71 15.37
C ASP A 6 -2.19 -18.40 14.54
N ILE A 7 -3.32 -17.84 14.12
CA ILE A 7 -3.40 -16.60 13.33
C ILE A 7 -2.59 -15.49 14.01
N SER A 8 -2.60 -15.43 15.34
CA SER A 8 -1.87 -14.45 16.15
C SER A 8 -0.35 -14.60 16.00
N GLN A 9 0.17 -15.83 16.08
CA GLN A 9 1.59 -16.11 15.89
C GLN A 9 2.05 -15.74 14.49
N ARG A 10 1.28 -16.12 13.46
CA ARG A 10 1.57 -15.75 12.07
C ARG A 10 1.68 -14.24 11.88
N LYS A 11 0.77 -13.45 12.49
CA LYS A 11 0.80 -11.99 12.39
C LYS A 11 1.99 -11.39 13.12
N ALA A 12 2.40 -11.92 14.26
CA ALA A 12 3.61 -11.50 14.97
C ALA A 12 4.87 -11.76 14.13
N ASP A 13 4.98 -12.94 13.52
CA ASP A 13 6.09 -13.30 12.63
C ASP A 13 6.16 -12.35 11.42
N HIS A 14 5.02 -12.07 10.77
CA HIS A 14 4.94 -11.13 9.64
C HIS A 14 5.47 -9.74 10.01
N LEU A 15 5.05 -9.20 11.17
CA LEU A 15 5.52 -7.90 11.66
C LEU A 15 7.03 -7.91 11.93
N SER A 16 7.52 -8.96 12.58
CA SER A 16 8.95 -9.09 12.92
C SER A 16 9.81 -9.14 11.66
N VAL A 17 9.48 -10.02 10.72
CA VAL A 17 10.25 -10.21 9.46
C VAL A 17 10.16 -8.95 8.57
N ALA A 18 8.98 -8.34 8.42
CA ALA A 18 8.82 -7.13 7.64
C ALA A 18 9.56 -5.92 8.26
N ALA A 19 9.64 -5.84 9.60
CA ALA A 19 10.36 -4.78 10.30
C ALA A 19 11.88 -4.97 10.24
N SER A 20 12.40 -6.21 10.21
CA SER A 20 13.85 -6.47 10.19
C SER A 20 14.52 -6.06 8.87
N GLY A 21 13.79 -6.10 7.74
CA GLY A 21 14.34 -5.91 6.41
C GLY A 21 14.96 -7.16 5.78
N GLU A 22 14.95 -8.30 6.49
CA GLU A 22 15.51 -9.57 6.00
C GLU A 22 14.75 -10.18 4.82
N ALA A 23 13.52 -9.72 4.60
CA ALA A 23 12.68 -10.09 3.48
C ALA A 23 12.57 -8.98 2.42
N ASP A 24 13.42 -7.96 2.44
CA ASP A 24 13.45 -6.97 1.36
C ASP A 24 13.93 -7.64 0.05
N PHE A 25 13.50 -7.10 -1.09
CA PHE A 25 13.97 -7.54 -2.41
C PHE A 25 15.49 -7.48 -2.49
N ARG A 26 16.12 -8.48 -3.13
CA ARG A 26 17.59 -8.62 -3.19
C ARG A 26 18.19 -7.84 -4.36
N GLN A 27 17.57 -7.92 -5.53
CA GLN A 27 18.08 -7.32 -6.78
C GLN A 27 17.08 -6.34 -7.39
N ARG A 28 15.78 -6.59 -7.22
CA ARG A 28 14.75 -5.73 -7.77
C ARG A 28 14.57 -4.49 -6.91
N THR A 29 14.60 -3.33 -7.56
CA THR A 29 14.30 -2.04 -6.93
C THR A 29 12.93 -1.53 -7.34
N THR A 30 12.49 -0.43 -6.76
CA THR A 30 11.25 0.25 -7.13
C THR A 30 11.30 0.88 -8.52
N LEU A 31 12.49 1.12 -9.07
CA LEU A 31 12.79 1.97 -10.22
C LEU A 31 12.31 3.43 -10.06
N LEU A 32 11.91 3.85 -8.84
CA LEU A 32 11.66 5.26 -8.57
C LEU A 32 12.95 6.08 -8.64
N GLU A 33 14.10 5.49 -8.37
CA GLU A 33 15.43 6.10 -8.54
C GLU A 33 15.70 6.54 -9.99
N ASP A 34 15.09 5.88 -10.96
CA ASP A 34 15.16 6.23 -12.38
C ASP A 34 14.28 7.44 -12.77
N VAL A 35 13.48 7.98 -11.84
CA VAL A 35 12.68 9.19 -12.06
C VAL A 35 13.47 10.40 -11.56
N HIS A 36 14.06 11.15 -12.48
CA HIS A 36 14.84 12.34 -12.18
C HIS A 36 14.01 13.59 -12.47
N LEU A 37 13.53 14.24 -11.41
CA LEU A 37 12.80 15.50 -11.52
C LEU A 37 13.76 16.63 -11.89
N VAL A 38 13.34 17.50 -12.82
CA VAL A 38 14.20 18.58 -13.30
C VAL A 38 14.11 19.76 -12.33
N HIS A 39 15.28 20.16 -11.80
CA HIS A 39 15.40 21.27 -10.88
C HIS A 39 15.06 22.61 -11.53
N GLN A 40 14.26 23.41 -10.85
CA GLN A 40 13.92 24.78 -11.20
C GLN A 40 14.62 25.74 -10.23
N ALA A 41 15.69 26.40 -10.69
CA ALA A 41 16.51 27.29 -9.86
C ALA A 41 15.77 28.62 -9.50
N LEU A 42 14.70 28.93 -10.21
CA LEU A 42 13.87 30.12 -9.99
C LEU A 42 12.41 29.71 -9.76
N PRO A 43 12.06 29.14 -8.59
CA PRO A 43 10.70 28.69 -8.30
C PRO A 43 9.70 29.85 -8.13
N GLU A 44 10.17 31.07 -7.81
CA GLU A 44 9.42 32.32 -7.65
C GLU A 44 8.19 32.20 -6.71
N ARG A 45 8.33 31.42 -5.63
CA ARG A 45 7.32 31.24 -4.56
C ARG A 45 7.95 30.92 -3.24
N ALA A 46 7.25 31.20 -2.15
CA ALA A 46 7.68 30.79 -0.82
C ALA A 46 7.34 29.32 -0.58
N LEU A 47 8.12 28.65 0.26
CA LEU A 47 7.88 27.23 0.63
C LEU A 47 6.49 27.03 1.26
N GLY A 48 6.02 28.02 2.04
CA GLY A 48 4.71 27.98 2.69
C GLY A 48 3.52 28.08 1.73
N ASP A 49 3.73 28.56 0.50
CA ASP A 49 2.68 28.71 -0.51
C ASP A 49 2.45 27.42 -1.33
N VAL A 50 3.28 26.39 -1.09
CA VAL A 50 3.15 25.12 -1.79
C VAL A 50 1.97 24.34 -1.21
N ASP A 51 0.96 24.08 -2.04
CA ASP A 51 -0.21 23.27 -1.70
C ASP A 51 0.11 21.78 -1.83
N LEU A 52 -0.04 21.03 -0.73
CA LEU A 52 0.09 19.58 -0.74
C LEU A 52 -1.26 18.85 -0.80
N GLY A 53 -2.37 19.57 -0.65
CA GLY A 53 -3.71 18.99 -0.63
C GLY A 53 -4.03 18.22 -1.91
N VAL A 54 -4.58 17.03 -1.73
CA VAL A 54 -5.10 16.21 -2.83
C VAL A 54 -6.46 15.62 -2.44
N THR A 55 -7.22 15.22 -3.43
CA THR A 55 -8.45 14.44 -3.22
C THR A 55 -8.12 12.97 -3.48
N LEU A 56 -8.41 12.11 -2.53
CA LEU A 56 -8.27 10.66 -2.64
C LEU A 56 -9.65 10.03 -2.43
N LEU A 57 -10.16 9.33 -3.43
CA LEU A 57 -11.49 8.70 -3.41
C LEU A 57 -12.60 9.67 -2.97
N GLY A 58 -12.57 10.88 -3.49
CA GLY A 58 -13.56 11.94 -3.19
C GLY A 58 -13.34 12.66 -1.85
N ARG A 59 -12.39 12.25 -1.01
CA ARG A 59 -12.08 12.90 0.28
C ARG A 59 -10.80 13.75 0.18
N PRO A 60 -10.82 15.01 0.65
CA PRO A 60 -9.61 15.82 0.74
C PRO A 60 -8.69 15.27 1.85
N ILE A 61 -7.40 15.19 1.55
CA ILE A 61 -6.32 14.94 2.52
C ILE A 61 -5.26 16.03 2.40
N ALA A 62 -4.63 16.37 3.50
CA ALA A 62 -3.72 17.53 3.59
C ALA A 62 -2.39 17.33 2.84
N ALA A 63 -1.98 16.08 2.62
CA ALA A 63 -0.81 15.73 1.85
C ALA A 63 -1.02 14.37 1.16
N PRO A 64 -0.36 14.12 0.00
CA PRO A 64 -0.57 12.91 -0.81
C PRO A 64 0.16 11.70 -0.19
N VAL A 65 -0.18 11.38 1.05
CA VAL A 65 0.47 10.31 1.83
C VAL A 65 -0.58 9.38 2.44
N VAL A 66 -0.30 8.09 2.41
CA VAL A 66 -1.08 7.05 3.07
C VAL A 66 -0.16 6.25 3.99
N VAL A 67 -0.55 6.06 5.25
CA VAL A 67 0.06 5.01 6.07
C VAL A 67 -0.60 3.70 5.65
N SER A 68 0.14 2.85 4.94
CA SER A 68 -0.41 1.62 4.36
C SER A 68 -0.77 0.59 5.42
N GLY A 69 -1.84 -0.16 5.18
CA GLY A 69 -2.30 -1.21 6.07
C GLY A 69 -1.29 -2.33 6.26
N MET A 70 -0.95 -2.63 7.50
CA MET A 70 0.09 -3.61 7.87
C MET A 70 -0.41 -4.68 8.82
N THR A 71 -1.10 -4.31 9.88
CA THR A 71 -1.33 -5.20 11.02
C THR A 71 -2.74 -5.09 11.61
N GLY A 72 -3.04 -5.99 12.53
CA GLY A 72 -4.28 -6.15 13.28
C GLY A 72 -4.39 -7.60 13.80
N GLY A 73 -5.27 -7.84 14.77
CA GLY A 73 -5.54 -9.18 15.29
C GLY A 73 -4.67 -9.61 16.48
N THR A 74 -3.88 -8.68 17.07
CA THR A 74 -3.23 -8.84 18.37
C THR A 74 -3.31 -7.54 19.16
N ALA A 75 -3.16 -7.58 20.47
CA ALA A 75 -3.18 -6.36 21.30
C ALA A 75 -2.07 -5.37 20.91
N GLU A 76 -0.86 -5.87 20.63
CA GLU A 76 0.27 -5.06 20.14
C GLU A 76 -0.07 -4.39 18.79
N ALA A 77 -0.64 -5.15 17.85
CA ALA A 77 -1.08 -4.62 16.57
C ALA A 77 -2.14 -3.53 16.72
N GLY A 78 -3.05 -3.67 17.69
CA GLY A 78 -4.05 -2.66 18.03
C GLY A 78 -3.41 -1.36 18.51
N ALA A 79 -2.41 -1.45 19.39
CA ALA A 79 -1.66 -0.28 19.87
C ALA A 79 -0.93 0.44 18.73
N ILE A 80 -0.24 -0.31 17.87
CA ILE A 80 0.42 0.22 16.67
C ILE A 80 -0.59 0.92 15.75
N ASN A 81 -1.73 0.31 15.46
CA ASN A 81 -2.78 0.90 14.62
C ASN A 81 -3.28 2.24 15.18
N ARG A 82 -3.55 2.31 16.49
CA ARG A 82 -4.03 3.55 17.15
C ARG A 82 -3.00 4.69 17.07
N ASP A 83 -1.74 4.39 17.35
CA ASP A 83 -0.67 5.40 17.28
C ASP A 83 -0.42 5.90 15.86
N LEU A 84 -0.38 5.01 14.89
CA LEU A 84 -0.18 5.37 13.48
C LEU A 84 -1.39 6.13 12.91
N ALA A 85 -2.63 5.74 13.27
CA ALA A 85 -3.84 6.45 12.88
C ALA A 85 -3.88 7.86 13.50
N ARG A 86 -3.49 8.01 14.77
CA ARG A 86 -3.38 9.31 15.45
C ARG A 86 -2.35 10.21 14.78
N ALA A 87 -1.19 9.67 14.39
CA ALA A 87 -0.17 10.41 13.66
C ALA A 87 -0.68 10.83 12.26
N ALA A 88 -1.38 9.93 11.56
CA ALA A 88 -2.01 10.23 10.28
C ALA A 88 -3.06 11.33 10.40
N GLN A 89 -3.91 11.30 11.41
CA GLN A 89 -4.90 12.35 11.66
C GLN A 89 -4.23 13.70 11.97
N THR A 90 -3.19 13.72 12.81
CA THR A 90 -2.45 14.94 13.13
C THR A 90 -1.90 15.63 11.87
N LEU A 91 -1.50 14.85 10.86
CA LEU A 91 -0.98 15.35 9.59
C LEU A 91 -2.04 15.50 8.49
N GLY A 92 -3.29 15.11 8.75
CA GLY A 92 -4.36 15.12 7.77
C GLY A 92 -4.13 14.18 6.59
N ILE A 93 -3.41 13.08 6.79
CA ILE A 93 -3.12 12.05 5.76
C ILE A 93 -3.98 10.79 5.99
N ALA A 94 -4.02 9.88 5.00
CA ALA A 94 -4.82 8.67 5.10
C ALA A 94 -4.12 7.55 5.88
N PHE A 95 -4.92 6.64 6.46
CA PHE A 95 -4.46 5.48 7.21
C PHE A 95 -5.22 4.21 6.79
N GLY A 96 -4.51 3.11 6.60
CA GLY A 96 -5.09 1.79 6.36
C GLY A 96 -4.80 0.81 7.49
N VAL A 97 -5.73 -0.09 7.78
CA VAL A 97 -5.51 -1.23 8.68
C VAL A 97 -5.02 -2.46 7.91
N GLY A 98 -4.39 -3.39 8.59
CA GLY A 98 -4.07 -4.71 8.02
C GLY A 98 -5.32 -5.56 7.78
N SER A 99 -5.13 -6.73 7.15
CA SER A 99 -6.25 -7.62 6.79
C SER A 99 -7.17 -7.93 7.97
N GLN A 100 -8.46 -7.65 7.79
CA GLN A 100 -9.54 -7.88 8.75
C GLN A 100 -9.95 -9.37 8.84
N ARG A 101 -9.27 -10.28 8.11
CA ARG A 101 -9.52 -11.73 8.20
C ARG A 101 -9.54 -12.22 9.64
N ALA A 102 -8.65 -11.70 10.51
CA ALA A 102 -8.59 -12.12 11.91
C ALA A 102 -9.87 -11.83 12.67
N MET A 103 -10.43 -10.60 12.52
CA MET A 103 -11.70 -10.25 13.19
C MET A 103 -12.91 -10.90 12.52
N ALA A 104 -12.84 -11.23 11.24
CA ALA A 104 -13.90 -11.98 10.57
C ALA A 104 -14.08 -13.39 11.14
N VAL A 105 -12.97 -14.03 11.55
CA VAL A 105 -12.94 -15.38 12.16
C VAL A 105 -13.11 -15.31 13.69
N HIS A 106 -12.54 -14.30 14.33
CA HIS A 106 -12.53 -14.10 15.77
C HIS A 106 -13.06 -12.68 16.08
N PRO A 107 -14.37 -12.49 16.31
CA PRO A 107 -14.98 -11.18 16.53
C PRO A 107 -14.40 -10.40 17.73
N ASP A 108 -13.88 -11.08 18.74
CA ASP A 108 -13.20 -10.49 19.89
C ASP A 108 -11.92 -9.72 19.52
N LEU A 109 -11.37 -9.95 18.32
CA LEU A 109 -10.21 -9.21 17.82
C LEU A 109 -10.58 -7.89 17.12
N GLU A 110 -11.86 -7.55 16.98
CA GLU A 110 -12.31 -6.30 16.35
C GLU A 110 -11.66 -5.08 16.96
N ALA A 111 -11.53 -5.03 18.30
CA ALA A 111 -10.93 -3.92 19.02
C ALA A 111 -9.48 -3.60 18.58
N THR A 112 -8.78 -4.57 17.96
CA THR A 112 -7.41 -4.36 17.44
C THR A 112 -7.36 -3.61 16.10
N PHE A 113 -8.52 -3.40 15.47
CA PHE A 113 -8.71 -2.65 14.23
C PHE A 113 -9.44 -1.32 14.48
N GLN A 114 -10.00 -1.12 15.68
CA GLN A 114 -10.69 0.11 16.07
C GLN A 114 -9.68 1.23 16.32
N VAL A 115 -9.81 2.32 15.54
CA VAL A 115 -8.92 3.50 15.65
C VAL A 115 -9.68 4.81 15.79
N ARG A 116 -11.01 4.78 15.65
CA ARG A 116 -11.86 5.99 15.62
C ARG A 116 -11.84 6.77 16.93
N ASP A 117 -11.62 6.13 18.06
CA ASP A 117 -11.45 6.79 19.35
C ASP A 117 -10.16 7.62 19.45
N ALA A 118 -9.09 7.20 18.76
CA ALA A 118 -7.81 7.90 18.71
C ALA A 118 -7.68 8.82 17.48
N ALA A 119 -8.42 8.55 16.42
CA ALA A 119 -8.38 9.24 15.13
C ALA A 119 -9.79 9.33 14.50
N PRO A 120 -10.70 10.15 15.06
CA PRO A 120 -12.11 10.19 14.63
C PRO A 120 -12.29 10.60 13.16
N ASP A 121 -11.45 11.48 12.62
CA ASP A 121 -11.61 12.09 11.31
C ASP A 121 -10.62 11.57 10.24
N VAL A 122 -9.70 10.67 10.62
CA VAL A 122 -8.72 10.12 9.67
C VAL A 122 -9.44 9.42 8.50
N PHE A 123 -8.95 9.61 7.28
CA PHE A 123 -9.44 8.81 6.15
C PHE A 123 -8.98 7.36 6.34
N LEU A 124 -9.90 6.50 6.78
CA LEU A 124 -9.64 5.12 7.19
C LEU A 124 -9.93 4.13 6.06
N ILE A 125 -8.94 3.32 5.71
CA ILE A 125 -9.05 2.27 4.70
C ILE A 125 -9.09 0.90 5.39
N GLY A 126 -10.21 0.19 5.28
CA GLY A 126 -10.35 -1.22 5.64
C GLY A 126 -9.54 -2.12 4.69
N ASN A 127 -9.42 -3.42 5.02
CA ASN A 127 -8.58 -4.32 4.22
C ASN A 127 -9.03 -5.78 4.37
N LEU A 128 -9.22 -6.48 3.24
CA LEU A 128 -9.57 -7.90 3.22
C LEU A 128 -9.01 -8.56 1.96
N GLY A 129 -8.67 -9.86 2.03
CA GLY A 129 -8.24 -10.64 0.86
C GLY A 129 -9.41 -10.95 -0.07
N VAL A 130 -9.16 -11.00 -1.37
CA VAL A 130 -10.21 -11.28 -2.37
C VAL A 130 -10.83 -12.67 -2.20
N VAL A 131 -10.04 -13.68 -1.82
CA VAL A 131 -10.54 -15.03 -1.57
C VAL A 131 -11.48 -15.02 -0.36
N GLN A 132 -11.08 -14.37 0.73
CA GLN A 132 -11.91 -14.25 1.93
C GLN A 132 -13.16 -13.40 1.66
N ALA A 133 -13.06 -12.36 0.83
CA ALA A 133 -14.21 -11.56 0.43
C ALA A 133 -15.23 -12.39 -0.39
N ARG A 134 -14.73 -13.29 -1.28
CA ARG A 134 -15.57 -14.24 -2.03
C ARG A 134 -16.33 -15.17 -1.09
N GLU A 135 -15.64 -15.75 -0.10
CA GLU A 135 -16.21 -16.68 0.86
C GLU A 135 -17.26 -16.04 1.79
N LEU A 136 -16.98 -14.83 2.26
CA LEU A 136 -17.83 -14.10 3.19
C LEU A 136 -19.06 -13.47 2.50
N GLY A 137 -18.93 -13.10 1.24
CA GLY A 137 -19.95 -12.37 0.50
C GLY A 137 -20.03 -10.87 0.86
N ALA A 138 -20.64 -10.10 -0.02
CA ALA A 138 -20.64 -8.64 0.06
C ALA A 138 -21.25 -8.07 1.34
N ALA A 139 -22.33 -8.67 1.85
CA ALA A 139 -23.01 -8.22 3.07
C ALA A 139 -22.06 -8.27 4.28
N ARG A 140 -21.33 -9.39 4.45
CA ARG A 140 -20.41 -9.55 5.57
C ARG A 140 -19.18 -8.64 5.43
N VAL A 141 -18.71 -8.42 4.20
CA VAL A 141 -17.61 -7.46 3.94
C VAL A 141 -18.07 -6.03 4.31
N ALA A 142 -19.31 -5.64 3.98
CA ALA A 142 -19.86 -4.34 4.38
C ALA A 142 -19.93 -4.18 5.91
N GLU A 143 -20.39 -5.22 6.63
CA GLU A 143 -20.38 -5.22 8.09
C GLU A 143 -18.97 -5.05 8.70
N LEU A 144 -17.98 -5.77 8.17
CA LEU A 144 -16.59 -5.66 8.63
C LEU A 144 -16.01 -4.26 8.39
N ALA A 145 -16.32 -3.63 7.26
CA ALA A 145 -15.88 -2.26 6.98
C ALA A 145 -16.59 -1.25 7.91
N ALA A 146 -17.91 -1.40 8.07
CA ALA A 146 -18.73 -0.53 8.91
C ALA A 146 -18.35 -0.63 10.39
N SER A 147 -18.02 -1.83 10.90
CA SER A 147 -17.69 -2.04 12.31
C SER A 147 -16.48 -1.24 12.78
N ILE A 148 -15.51 -0.98 11.89
CA ILE A 148 -14.38 -0.11 12.18
C ILE A 148 -14.56 1.33 11.69
N GLY A 149 -15.70 1.65 11.08
CA GLY A 149 -16.00 2.96 10.50
C GLY A 149 -15.08 3.30 9.32
N ALA A 150 -14.79 2.33 8.44
CA ALA A 150 -13.94 2.55 7.27
C ALA A 150 -14.61 3.47 6.25
N ASP A 151 -13.82 4.39 5.66
CA ASP A 151 -14.26 5.29 4.58
C ASP A 151 -14.06 4.69 3.18
N ALA A 152 -13.20 3.67 3.07
CA ALA A 152 -12.96 2.86 1.87
C ALA A 152 -12.49 1.47 2.28
N ILE A 153 -12.52 0.51 1.36
CA ILE A 153 -11.98 -0.83 1.62
C ILE A 153 -11.01 -1.27 0.52
N ALA A 154 -9.83 -1.73 0.91
CA ALA A 154 -8.86 -2.37 0.04
C ALA A 154 -9.13 -3.88 -0.03
N ILE A 155 -9.37 -4.39 -1.23
CA ILE A 155 -9.45 -5.83 -1.51
C ILE A 155 -8.10 -6.25 -2.05
N HIS A 156 -7.33 -6.98 -1.23
CA HIS A 156 -5.98 -7.33 -1.62
C HIS A 156 -5.91 -8.61 -2.46
N LEU A 157 -4.99 -8.57 -3.41
CA LEU A 157 -4.63 -9.63 -4.33
C LEU A 157 -3.21 -10.08 -3.97
N ASN A 158 -3.02 -11.33 -3.57
CA ASN A 158 -1.74 -11.81 -3.05
C ASN A 158 -1.37 -13.22 -3.54
N PRO A 159 -1.57 -13.57 -4.82
CA PRO A 159 -1.39 -14.93 -5.29
C PRO A 159 0.05 -15.43 -5.10
N ALA A 160 1.06 -14.61 -5.32
CA ALA A 160 2.46 -15.00 -5.15
C ALA A 160 2.79 -15.36 -3.70
N MET A 161 2.31 -14.57 -2.73
CA MET A 161 2.45 -14.83 -1.31
C MET A 161 1.74 -16.15 -0.91
N GLU A 162 0.48 -16.31 -1.32
CA GLU A 162 -0.34 -17.48 -0.99
C GLU A 162 0.26 -18.78 -1.55
N LEU A 163 0.90 -18.74 -2.73
CA LEU A 163 1.57 -19.90 -3.32
C LEU A 163 2.76 -20.40 -2.49
N ILE A 164 3.41 -19.55 -1.73
CA ILE A 164 4.52 -19.94 -0.85
C ILE A 164 4.04 -20.35 0.53
N GLN A 165 2.97 -19.75 1.02
CA GLN A 165 2.40 -20.06 2.32
C GLN A 165 1.91 -21.52 2.37
N ALA A 166 2.28 -22.29 3.40
CA ALA A 166 1.97 -23.72 3.51
C ALA A 166 0.46 -24.00 3.43
N ASP A 167 -0.35 -23.19 4.14
CA ASP A 167 -1.82 -23.28 4.17
C ASP A 167 -2.46 -22.15 3.36
N GLY A 168 -1.77 -21.65 2.33
CA GLY A 168 -2.24 -20.53 1.51
C GLY A 168 -3.30 -20.97 0.50
N ASP A 169 -4.07 -19.99 0.06
CA ASP A 169 -5.10 -20.20 -0.95
C ASP A 169 -4.47 -20.62 -2.30
N ARG A 170 -5.15 -21.50 -3.03
CA ARG A 170 -4.69 -22.01 -4.34
C ARG A 170 -5.71 -21.77 -5.45
N ASP A 171 -6.91 -21.36 -5.10
CA ASP A 171 -7.97 -21.03 -6.06
C ASP A 171 -8.26 -19.53 -6.04
N PHE A 172 -7.75 -18.84 -7.06
CA PHE A 172 -7.94 -17.40 -7.28
C PHE A 172 -9.02 -17.10 -8.32
N SER A 173 -9.79 -18.10 -8.75
CA SER A 173 -10.89 -17.93 -9.70
C SER A 173 -12.01 -17.06 -9.11
N GLY A 174 -12.78 -16.37 -9.96
CA GLY A 174 -13.90 -15.52 -9.54
C GLY A 174 -13.51 -14.23 -8.82
N ALA A 175 -12.22 -13.85 -8.78
CA ALA A 175 -11.77 -12.63 -8.11
C ALA A 175 -12.38 -11.36 -8.74
N VAL A 176 -12.50 -11.30 -10.07
CA VAL A 176 -13.08 -10.16 -10.79
C VAL A 176 -14.56 -10.01 -10.47
N ASP A 177 -15.31 -11.11 -10.49
CA ASP A 177 -16.74 -11.11 -10.17
C ASP A 177 -16.97 -10.74 -8.71
N THR A 178 -16.11 -11.19 -7.80
CA THR A 178 -16.13 -10.81 -6.39
C THR A 178 -15.94 -9.30 -6.23
N ILE A 179 -14.93 -8.71 -6.89
CA ILE A 179 -14.68 -7.27 -6.83
C ILE A 179 -15.89 -6.50 -7.40
N ALA A 180 -16.43 -6.92 -8.54
CA ALA A 180 -17.61 -6.28 -9.15
C ALA A 180 -18.83 -6.34 -8.22
N ALA A 181 -19.06 -7.47 -7.57
CA ALA A 181 -20.15 -7.62 -6.59
C ALA A 181 -19.96 -6.71 -5.37
N LEU A 182 -18.72 -6.56 -4.88
CA LEU A 182 -18.41 -5.64 -3.79
C LEU A 182 -18.65 -4.18 -4.19
N VAL A 183 -18.16 -3.77 -5.37
CA VAL A 183 -18.37 -2.40 -5.89
C VAL A 183 -19.87 -2.09 -6.02
N ALA A 184 -20.68 -3.05 -6.44
CA ALA A 184 -22.13 -2.86 -6.60
C ALA A 184 -22.89 -2.81 -5.26
N ALA A 185 -22.35 -3.44 -4.21
CA ALA A 185 -23.05 -3.63 -2.94
C ALA A 185 -22.60 -2.68 -1.83
N LEU A 186 -21.36 -2.18 -1.86
CA LEU A 186 -20.82 -1.32 -0.82
C LEU A 186 -21.09 0.16 -1.12
N GLU A 187 -21.47 0.92 -0.09
CA GLU A 187 -21.62 2.38 -0.17
C GLU A 187 -20.28 3.12 -0.13
N ILE A 188 -19.22 2.45 0.27
CA ILE A 188 -17.86 2.98 0.34
C ILE A 188 -17.01 2.53 -0.86
N PRO A 189 -16.03 3.33 -1.31
CA PRO A 189 -15.17 2.97 -2.43
C PRO A 189 -14.38 1.67 -2.18
N VAL A 190 -14.25 0.87 -3.25
CA VAL A 190 -13.42 -0.35 -3.27
C VAL A 190 -12.10 -0.05 -3.98
N ILE A 191 -10.99 -0.40 -3.33
CA ILE A 191 -9.62 -0.29 -3.85
C ILE A 191 -9.13 -1.70 -4.17
N ALA A 192 -8.66 -1.95 -5.40
CA ALA A 192 -7.92 -3.18 -5.67
C ALA A 192 -6.45 -2.97 -5.28
N LYS A 193 -5.96 -3.83 -4.37
CA LYS A 193 -4.60 -3.71 -3.83
C LYS A 193 -3.79 -4.97 -4.10
N GLU A 194 -2.57 -4.81 -4.58
CA GLU A 194 -1.58 -5.89 -4.58
C GLU A 194 -0.76 -5.89 -3.27
N THR A 195 0.09 -6.88 -3.05
CA THR A 195 0.81 -7.08 -1.78
C THR A 195 2.33 -7.24 -1.92
N GLY A 196 2.95 -6.71 -2.96
CA GLY A 196 4.41 -6.67 -3.13
C GLY A 196 4.91 -7.04 -4.52
N CYS A 197 4.00 -7.47 -5.43
CA CYS A 197 4.37 -7.88 -6.79
C CYS A 197 3.86 -6.92 -7.87
N GLY A 198 3.09 -5.88 -7.52
CA GLY A 198 2.61 -4.86 -8.46
C GLY A 198 1.45 -5.30 -9.34
N LEU A 199 0.81 -4.33 -9.96
CA LEU A 199 -0.30 -4.51 -10.90
C LEU A 199 0.16 -4.23 -12.33
N SER A 200 -0.20 -5.10 -13.28
CA SER A 200 0.01 -4.85 -14.71
C SER A 200 -1.09 -3.95 -15.29
N ALA A 201 -0.88 -3.43 -16.50
CA ALA A 201 -1.88 -2.66 -17.23
C ALA A 201 -3.16 -3.47 -17.48
N GLU A 202 -3.03 -4.77 -17.82
CA GLU A 202 -4.16 -5.67 -18.06
C GLU A 202 -5.00 -5.87 -16.79
N VAL A 203 -4.34 -6.04 -15.63
CA VAL A 203 -5.04 -6.14 -14.34
C VAL A 203 -5.71 -4.82 -14.01
N ALA A 204 -5.02 -3.68 -14.19
CA ALA A 204 -5.57 -2.34 -13.97
C ALA A 204 -6.84 -2.11 -14.82
N ALA A 205 -6.78 -2.40 -16.13
CA ALA A 205 -7.92 -2.32 -17.03
C ALA A 205 -9.07 -3.26 -16.61
N THR A 206 -8.74 -4.45 -16.10
CA THR A 206 -9.73 -5.44 -15.67
C THR A 206 -10.46 -4.99 -14.40
N VAL A 207 -9.74 -4.55 -13.36
CA VAL A 207 -10.38 -4.06 -12.13
C VAL A 207 -11.15 -2.75 -12.33
N LYS A 208 -10.69 -1.91 -13.29
CA LYS A 208 -11.44 -0.73 -13.71
C LYS A 208 -12.80 -1.11 -14.32
N ARG A 209 -12.83 -2.12 -15.22
CA ARG A 209 -14.11 -2.64 -15.78
C ARG A 209 -15.01 -3.24 -14.71
N ALA A 210 -14.45 -3.80 -13.64
CA ALA A 210 -15.19 -4.26 -12.47
C ALA A 210 -15.74 -3.11 -11.60
N GLY A 211 -15.45 -1.85 -11.93
CA GLY A 211 -15.96 -0.65 -11.26
C GLY A 211 -15.08 -0.11 -10.14
N VAL A 212 -13.86 -0.62 -9.99
CA VAL A 212 -12.89 -0.11 -9.01
C VAL A 212 -12.48 1.32 -9.38
N SER A 213 -12.51 2.23 -8.42
CA SER A 213 -12.16 3.65 -8.62
C SER A 213 -10.67 3.92 -8.41
N ALA A 214 -10.02 3.16 -7.54
CA ALA A 214 -8.61 3.33 -7.20
C ALA A 214 -7.90 1.99 -7.07
N VAL A 215 -6.58 2.03 -7.24
CA VAL A 215 -5.70 0.88 -7.00
C VAL A 215 -4.58 1.26 -6.02
N ASP A 216 -4.16 0.30 -5.21
CA ASP A 216 -2.92 0.35 -4.43
C ASP A 216 -1.95 -0.66 -5.07
N VAL A 217 -0.92 -0.15 -5.74
CA VAL A 217 -0.11 -0.99 -6.62
C VAL A 217 0.78 -1.98 -5.88
N SER A 218 1.23 -1.66 -4.70
CA SER A 218 2.16 -2.49 -3.89
C SER A 218 3.21 -3.21 -4.74
N GLY A 219 3.99 -2.41 -5.48
CA GLY A 219 4.95 -2.93 -6.44
C GLY A 219 6.21 -3.52 -5.80
N ALA A 220 7.03 -4.18 -6.61
CA ALA A 220 8.29 -4.74 -6.21
C ALA A 220 9.34 -3.66 -5.90
N GLY A 221 10.24 -3.93 -4.94
CA GLY A 221 11.36 -3.06 -4.54
C GLY A 221 11.35 -2.65 -3.07
N GLY A 222 10.38 -3.12 -2.29
CA GLY A 222 10.36 -2.98 -0.82
C GLY A 222 10.48 -4.32 -0.12
N THR A 223 9.52 -4.66 0.74
CA THR A 223 9.43 -5.99 1.36
C THR A 223 8.79 -6.97 0.38
N SER A 224 9.47 -8.09 0.11
CA SER A 224 8.92 -9.20 -0.66
C SER A 224 8.07 -10.10 0.26
N TRP A 225 6.77 -10.15 0.03
CA TRP A 225 5.90 -11.05 0.80
C TRP A 225 6.10 -12.52 0.43
N VAL A 226 6.61 -12.81 -0.76
CA VAL A 226 7.13 -14.13 -1.15
C VAL A 226 8.28 -14.52 -0.21
N ALA A 227 9.23 -13.61 0.00
CA ALA A 227 10.36 -13.81 0.90
C ALA A 227 9.94 -13.95 2.37
N VAL A 228 8.91 -13.19 2.81
CA VAL A 228 8.35 -13.30 4.17
C VAL A 228 7.84 -14.73 4.40
N GLU A 229 7.07 -15.28 3.46
CA GLU A 229 6.56 -16.66 3.60
C GLU A 229 7.67 -17.70 3.40
N ALA A 230 8.65 -17.47 2.51
CA ALA A 230 9.81 -18.36 2.37
C ALA A 230 10.62 -18.48 3.68
N ARG A 231 10.79 -17.37 4.41
CA ARG A 231 11.46 -17.35 5.72
C ARG A 231 10.67 -18.09 6.82
N ARG A 232 9.35 -18.15 6.68
CA ARG A 232 8.46 -18.86 7.60
C ARG A 232 8.30 -20.34 7.25
N ALA A 233 8.57 -20.71 6.02
CA ALA A 233 8.50 -22.10 5.57
C ALA A 233 9.54 -22.97 6.29
N ALA A 234 9.25 -24.25 6.43
CA ALA A 234 10.20 -25.20 7.03
C ALA A 234 11.49 -25.25 6.20
N ALA A 235 12.63 -25.19 6.86
CA ALA A 235 13.93 -25.26 6.19
C ALA A 235 14.03 -26.52 5.30
N GLY A 236 14.42 -26.33 4.04
CA GLY A 236 14.54 -27.42 3.06
C GLY A 236 13.20 -27.90 2.47
N SER A 237 12.08 -27.24 2.76
CA SER A 237 10.79 -27.56 2.12
C SER A 237 10.71 -27.01 0.69
N ASP A 238 9.84 -27.59 -0.14
CA ASP A 238 9.56 -27.12 -1.50
C ASP A 238 9.06 -25.67 -1.51
N SER A 239 8.27 -25.27 -0.52
CA SER A 239 7.81 -23.88 -0.35
C SER A 239 8.97 -22.91 -0.10
N ALA A 240 9.96 -23.30 0.72
CA ALA A 240 11.14 -22.48 0.95
C ALA A 240 11.98 -22.34 -0.33
N ALA A 241 12.18 -23.45 -1.06
CA ALA A 241 12.92 -23.45 -2.32
C ALA A 241 12.22 -22.58 -3.40
N LEU A 242 10.91 -22.76 -3.57
CA LEU A 242 10.12 -21.94 -4.51
C LEU A 242 10.12 -20.46 -4.12
N GLY A 243 10.03 -20.16 -2.82
CA GLY A 243 10.10 -18.80 -2.32
C GLY A 243 11.47 -18.13 -2.54
N ASP A 244 12.57 -18.90 -2.44
CA ASP A 244 13.90 -18.40 -2.79
C ASP A 244 14.04 -18.13 -4.31
N GLU A 245 13.46 -18.98 -5.16
CA GLU A 245 13.44 -18.80 -6.61
C GLU A 245 12.63 -17.55 -7.01
N LEU A 246 11.48 -17.35 -6.40
CA LEU A 246 10.57 -16.24 -6.68
C LEU A 246 10.80 -15.01 -5.79
N TRP A 247 11.92 -14.94 -5.04
CA TRP A 247 12.20 -13.85 -4.09
C TRP A 247 12.05 -12.45 -4.69
N ASP A 248 12.56 -12.27 -5.91
CA ASP A 248 12.53 -11.00 -6.65
C ASP A 248 11.42 -10.94 -7.71
N TRP A 249 10.38 -11.77 -7.59
CA TRP A 249 9.23 -11.77 -8.48
C TRP A 249 8.39 -10.52 -8.31
N GLY A 250 8.03 -9.86 -9.41
CA GLY A 250 7.10 -8.75 -9.43
C GLY A 250 7.46 -7.63 -10.39
N ILE A 251 6.52 -6.72 -10.57
CA ILE A 251 6.62 -5.50 -11.38
C ILE A 251 7.14 -4.38 -10.47
N PRO A 252 8.23 -3.67 -10.84
CA PRO A 252 8.71 -2.52 -10.09
C PRO A 252 7.62 -1.49 -9.83
N THR A 253 7.64 -0.88 -8.65
CA THR A 253 6.61 0.09 -8.24
C THR A 253 6.41 1.21 -9.26
N ALA A 254 7.49 1.80 -9.80
CA ALA A 254 7.41 2.87 -10.79
C ALA A 254 6.69 2.44 -12.07
N VAL A 255 6.93 1.21 -12.52
CA VAL A 255 6.28 0.63 -13.71
C VAL A 255 4.80 0.41 -13.45
N SER A 256 4.46 -0.18 -12.30
CA SER A 256 3.07 -0.45 -11.92
C SER A 256 2.25 0.84 -11.75
N VAL A 257 2.86 1.90 -11.17
CA VAL A 257 2.23 3.23 -11.07
C VAL A 257 1.92 3.78 -12.46
N ALA A 258 2.90 3.79 -13.38
CA ALA A 258 2.71 4.31 -14.74
C ALA A 258 1.63 3.51 -15.50
N ALA A 259 1.63 2.18 -15.37
CA ALA A 259 0.65 1.30 -15.98
C ALA A 259 -0.78 1.62 -15.51
N CYS A 260 -0.99 1.72 -14.20
CA CYS A 260 -2.31 1.97 -13.62
C CYS A 260 -2.80 3.42 -13.86
N ALA A 261 -1.91 4.41 -13.79
CA ALA A 261 -2.25 5.81 -14.07
C ALA A 261 -2.70 6.01 -15.52
N ARG A 262 -2.08 5.30 -16.48
CA ARG A 262 -2.48 5.33 -17.89
C ARG A 262 -3.91 4.83 -18.12
N GLU A 263 -4.37 3.88 -17.31
CA GLU A 263 -5.75 3.42 -17.33
C GLU A 263 -6.75 4.46 -16.77
N GLY A 264 -6.26 5.57 -16.18
CA GLY A 264 -7.09 6.63 -15.61
C GLY A 264 -7.73 6.24 -14.27
N LEU A 265 -7.09 5.35 -13.51
CA LEU A 265 -7.44 5.04 -12.12
C LEU A 265 -6.77 6.03 -11.17
N GLU A 266 -7.37 6.28 -10.02
CA GLU A 266 -6.64 6.85 -8.91
C GLU A 266 -5.61 5.82 -8.40
N VAL A 267 -4.34 6.25 -8.25
CA VAL A 267 -3.25 5.33 -7.91
C VAL A 267 -2.63 5.70 -6.56
N ILE A 268 -2.65 4.76 -5.63
CA ILE A 268 -1.84 4.80 -4.41
C ILE A 268 -0.55 4.04 -4.71
N ALA A 269 0.56 4.76 -4.78
CA ALA A 269 1.87 4.15 -5.02
C ALA A 269 2.42 3.58 -3.72
N THR A 270 2.39 2.26 -3.57
CA THR A 270 3.01 1.55 -2.45
C THR A 270 4.00 0.50 -2.95
N GLY A 271 4.77 -0.07 -2.03
CA GLY A 271 5.83 -1.03 -2.35
C GLY A 271 7.19 -0.33 -2.47
N GLY A 272 7.92 -0.28 -1.36
CA GLY A 272 9.30 0.20 -1.31
C GLY A 272 9.51 1.71 -1.25
N LEU A 273 8.48 2.53 -1.10
CA LEU A 273 8.64 3.96 -0.83
C LEU A 273 9.21 4.16 0.58
N ARG A 274 10.25 5.00 0.71
CA ARG A 274 10.96 5.24 1.97
C ARG A 274 11.02 6.72 2.37
N SER A 275 10.74 7.62 1.44
CA SER A 275 10.90 9.07 1.64
C SER A 275 9.82 9.87 0.92
N GLY A 276 9.69 11.17 1.27
CA GLY A 276 8.83 12.09 0.51
C GLY A 276 9.33 12.32 -0.92
N TYR A 277 10.62 12.12 -1.18
CA TYR A 277 11.14 12.18 -2.54
C TYR A 277 10.64 11.00 -3.39
N ASP A 278 10.54 9.80 -2.82
CA ASP A 278 9.94 8.66 -3.54
C ASP A 278 8.45 8.90 -3.82
N VAL A 279 7.72 9.49 -2.86
CA VAL A 279 6.34 9.92 -3.10
C VAL A 279 6.26 10.93 -4.24
N ALA A 280 7.10 11.97 -4.24
CA ALA A 280 7.12 12.98 -5.31
C ALA A 280 7.42 12.37 -6.69
N ARG A 281 8.33 11.39 -6.77
CA ARG A 281 8.63 10.63 -7.99
C ARG A 281 7.43 9.80 -8.46
N ALA A 282 6.73 9.18 -7.52
CA ALA A 282 5.50 8.44 -7.84
C ALA A 282 4.38 9.36 -8.34
N LEU A 283 4.21 10.55 -7.71
CA LEU A 283 3.28 11.59 -8.20
C LEU A 283 3.64 12.04 -9.61
N ALA A 284 4.93 12.19 -9.91
CA ALA A 284 5.39 12.54 -11.25
C ALA A 284 5.09 11.46 -12.30
N LEU A 285 4.91 10.20 -11.89
CA LEU A 285 4.47 9.10 -12.76
C LEU A 285 2.94 8.98 -12.86
N GLY A 286 2.20 9.83 -12.16
CA GLY A 286 0.73 9.87 -12.19
C GLY A 286 0.04 9.25 -10.97
N ALA A 287 0.76 8.93 -9.89
CA ALA A 287 0.10 8.54 -8.66
C ALA A 287 -0.69 9.70 -8.04
N THR A 288 -1.79 9.39 -7.35
CA THR A 288 -2.57 10.34 -6.55
C THR A 288 -1.95 10.53 -5.17
N ALA A 289 -1.42 9.46 -4.58
CA ALA A 289 -0.74 9.47 -3.28
C ALA A 289 0.35 8.40 -3.22
N GLY A 290 1.28 8.55 -2.29
CA GLY A 290 2.28 7.52 -1.96
C GLY A 290 2.01 6.90 -0.59
N GLY A 291 2.17 5.58 -0.47
CA GLY A 291 1.94 4.86 0.77
C GLY A 291 3.24 4.30 1.37
N LEU A 292 3.37 4.44 2.68
CA LEU A 292 4.49 3.94 3.45
C LEU A 292 4.01 2.91 4.48
N ALA A 293 4.66 1.74 4.48
CA ALA A 293 4.42 0.67 5.45
C ALA A 293 5.60 0.48 6.40
N ALA A 294 6.61 -0.28 6.01
CA ALA A 294 7.75 -0.61 6.84
C ALA A 294 8.47 0.60 7.45
N PRO A 295 8.67 1.75 6.77
CA PRO A 295 9.26 2.93 7.40
C PRO A 295 8.45 3.47 8.58
N ALA A 296 7.11 3.51 8.46
CA ALA A 296 6.23 3.95 9.54
C ALA A 296 6.26 2.97 10.73
N LEU A 297 6.24 1.66 10.45
CA LEU A 297 6.33 0.62 11.46
C LEU A 297 7.66 0.68 12.22
N ARG A 298 8.78 0.82 11.52
CA ARG A 298 10.12 0.94 12.13
C ARG A 298 10.21 2.18 13.01
N ALA A 299 9.75 3.33 12.52
CA ALA A 299 9.74 4.57 13.28
C ALA A 299 8.86 4.48 14.54
N HIS A 300 7.71 3.80 14.46
CA HIS A 300 6.87 3.51 15.61
C HIS A 300 7.59 2.58 16.60
N ARG A 301 8.24 1.52 16.13
CA ARG A 301 8.98 0.58 16.99
C ARG A 301 10.11 1.27 17.76
N ASP A 302 10.79 2.23 17.13
CA ASP A 302 11.94 2.93 17.69
C ASP A 302 11.53 4.07 18.63
N GLY A 303 10.38 4.72 18.43
CA GLY A 303 9.97 5.90 19.18
C GLY A 303 8.47 6.06 19.43
N GLY A 304 7.69 4.98 19.28
CA GLY A 304 6.24 5.02 19.50
C GLY A 304 5.53 6.01 18.57
N TYR A 305 4.47 6.61 19.07
CA TYR A 305 3.73 7.65 18.38
C TYR A 305 4.62 8.81 17.90
N ASP A 306 5.49 9.34 18.77
CA ASP A 306 6.32 10.50 18.47
C ASP A 306 7.33 10.18 17.34
N GLY A 307 7.92 8.98 17.36
CA GLY A 307 8.81 8.50 16.29
C GLY A 307 8.10 8.39 14.94
N ALA A 308 6.90 7.83 14.94
CA ALA A 308 6.08 7.72 13.74
C ALA A 308 5.66 9.11 13.21
N LEU A 309 5.17 9.99 14.08
CA LEU A 309 4.78 11.36 13.72
C LEU A 309 5.96 12.13 13.13
N ALA A 310 7.12 12.09 13.77
CA ALA A 310 8.32 12.78 13.30
C ALA A 310 8.78 12.26 11.93
N MET A 311 8.71 10.95 11.68
CA MET A 311 9.05 10.37 10.38
C MET A 311 8.07 10.80 9.29
N LEU A 312 6.76 10.70 9.55
CA LEU A 312 5.72 11.10 8.60
C LEU A 312 5.75 12.61 8.31
N SER A 313 6.02 13.45 9.32
CA SER A 313 6.23 14.90 9.13
C SER A 313 7.37 15.18 8.16
N ARG A 314 8.53 14.51 8.35
CA ARG A 314 9.66 14.63 7.39
C ARG A 314 9.29 14.21 5.97
N VAL A 315 8.43 13.20 5.81
CA VAL A 315 7.93 12.80 4.49
C VAL A 315 7.12 13.93 3.86
N VAL A 316 6.18 14.52 4.60
CA VAL A 316 5.35 15.65 4.13
C VAL A 316 6.23 16.85 3.78
N ASP A 317 7.19 17.23 4.64
CA ASP A 317 8.11 18.33 4.40
C ASP A 317 8.99 18.09 3.16
N SER A 318 9.45 16.86 2.96
CA SER A 318 10.22 16.47 1.78
C SER A 318 9.41 16.60 0.49
N ILE A 319 8.13 16.20 0.49
CA ILE A 319 7.24 16.39 -0.67
C ILE A 319 7.10 17.89 -0.97
N ARG A 320 6.89 18.72 0.06
CA ARG A 320 6.77 20.18 -0.07
C ARG A 320 8.02 20.79 -0.70
N ALA A 321 9.19 20.42 -0.19
CA ALA A 321 10.46 20.89 -0.71
C ALA A 321 10.69 20.50 -2.18
N VAL A 322 10.43 19.24 -2.53
CA VAL A 322 10.58 18.73 -3.90
C VAL A 322 9.61 19.44 -4.85
N THR A 323 8.36 19.64 -4.41
CA THR A 323 7.35 20.36 -5.20
C THR A 323 7.82 21.79 -5.52
N LEU A 324 8.36 22.50 -4.54
CA LEU A 324 8.96 23.83 -4.73
C LEU A 324 10.13 23.77 -5.73
N LEU A 325 11.07 22.82 -5.52
CA LEU A 325 12.26 22.67 -6.36
C LEU A 325 11.95 22.26 -7.80
N CYS A 326 10.76 21.73 -8.06
CA CYS A 326 10.22 21.50 -9.40
C CYS A 326 9.49 22.70 -9.98
N GLY A 327 9.43 23.84 -9.28
CA GLY A 327 8.70 25.05 -9.71
C GLY A 327 7.17 24.88 -9.66
N CYS A 328 6.67 23.82 -9.01
CA CYS A 328 5.25 23.52 -8.93
C CYS A 328 4.55 24.29 -7.79
N ALA A 329 3.31 24.72 -8.02
CA ALA A 329 2.49 25.35 -7.00
C ALA A 329 1.84 24.33 -6.06
N ALA A 330 1.56 23.15 -6.58
CA ALA A 330 0.90 22.10 -5.82
C ALA A 330 1.53 20.73 -6.10
N ALA A 331 1.44 19.81 -5.13
CA ALA A 331 1.95 18.46 -5.29
C ALA A 331 1.33 17.70 -6.49
N ARG A 332 0.06 17.94 -6.79
CA ARG A 332 -0.63 17.40 -7.97
C ARG A 332 -0.02 17.85 -9.30
N ASP A 333 0.69 18.96 -9.34
CA ASP A 333 1.34 19.49 -10.56
C ASP A 333 2.62 18.72 -10.91
N LEU A 334 3.17 17.92 -9.97
CA LEU A 334 4.35 17.08 -10.23
C LEU A 334 4.13 16.10 -11.39
N SER A 335 2.89 15.66 -11.63
CA SER A 335 2.55 14.79 -12.77
C SER A 335 2.87 15.44 -14.13
N ARG A 336 2.93 16.77 -14.19
CA ARG A 336 3.27 17.57 -15.38
C ARG A 336 4.68 18.15 -15.34
N ALA A 337 5.39 18.03 -14.21
CA ALA A 337 6.74 18.54 -14.05
C ALA A 337 7.70 17.87 -15.04
N PRO A 338 8.65 18.62 -15.62
CA PRO A 338 9.69 18.05 -16.45
C PRO A 338 10.48 16.99 -15.68
N ARG A 339 10.72 15.85 -16.32
CA ARG A 339 11.46 14.72 -15.74
C ARG A 339 12.26 13.98 -16.79
N HIS A 340 13.35 13.38 -16.37
CA HIS A 340 14.12 12.41 -17.13
C HIS A 340 13.88 11.03 -16.55
N LEU A 341 13.65 10.04 -17.40
CA LEU A 341 13.53 8.63 -17.00
C LEU A 341 14.83 7.91 -17.31
N GLY A 342 15.39 7.24 -16.33
CA GLY A 342 16.56 6.39 -16.47
C GLY A 342 16.31 5.18 -17.38
N PRO A 343 17.41 4.52 -17.81
CA PRO A 343 17.31 3.49 -18.84
C PRO A 343 16.49 2.27 -18.44
N SER A 344 16.55 1.85 -17.17
CA SER A 344 15.84 0.65 -16.71
C SER A 344 14.34 0.88 -16.71
N LEU A 345 13.88 1.99 -16.12
CA LEU A 345 12.44 2.32 -16.14
C LEU A 345 11.96 2.55 -17.56
N ARG A 346 12.73 3.27 -18.38
CA ARG A 346 12.39 3.52 -19.78
C ARG A 346 12.22 2.22 -20.56
N GLY A 347 13.15 1.27 -20.41
CA GLY A 347 13.07 -0.04 -21.07
C GLY A 347 11.78 -0.77 -20.73
N TRP A 348 11.42 -0.84 -19.43
CA TRP A 348 10.15 -1.42 -19.01
C TRP A 348 8.93 -0.76 -19.65
N LEU A 349 8.91 0.59 -19.65
CA LEU A 349 7.76 1.33 -20.22
C LEU A 349 7.66 1.15 -21.74
N ASP A 350 8.80 1.04 -22.45
CA ASP A 350 8.82 0.79 -23.89
C ASP A 350 8.33 -0.61 -24.24
N ASP A 351 8.87 -1.63 -23.57
CA ASP A 351 8.54 -3.04 -23.81
C ASP A 351 7.06 -3.34 -23.54
N LEU A 352 6.46 -2.64 -22.56
CA LEU A 352 5.04 -2.77 -22.20
C LEU A 352 4.12 -1.77 -22.93
N GLY A 353 4.65 -0.91 -23.81
CA GLY A 353 3.85 0.08 -24.56
C GLY A 353 3.22 1.15 -23.66
N LEU A 354 3.88 1.53 -22.56
CA LEU A 354 3.36 2.45 -21.54
C LEU A 354 3.89 3.89 -21.64
N ARG A 355 4.51 4.26 -22.76
CA ARG A 355 4.94 5.66 -23.01
C ARG A 355 3.82 6.61 -23.30
#